data_449957d93e7d277152c5e504eefd78ed
#
_entry.id   449957d93e7d277152c5e504eefd78ed
#
_cell.length_a   1.000
_cell.length_b   1.000
_cell.length_c   1.000
_cell.angle_alpha   90.00
_cell.angle_beta   90.00
_cell.angle_gamma   90.00
#
_symmetry.space_group_name_H-M   'P 1'
#
loop_
_entity.id
_entity.type
_entity.pdbx_description
1 polymer ?
#
loop_
_entity_poly.entity_id
_entity_poly.type
_entity_poly.pdbx_seq_one_letter_code
_entity_poly.pdbx_strand_id
1 'polypeptide(L)'
;STRKESSAASDVYKRQFRYCCTNSVGENSIVGYTFDHSFVGNYPAFQLQDKSNVDIQALCDCSVYVINYQQMADFYDTNDAHQKLGRRIAETLLWEVYDRMISMYSLTPEERYLEIINRCPDLLKLITLKELASYLLIRPETLSRIRRKVVQK
;
A
#
# COMPACT_ATOMS: atom_id res chain seq x y z
N SER A 1 -17.62 15.63 -10.89
CA SER A 1 -16.22 15.19 -10.91
C SER A 1 -15.41 16.11 -11.79
N THR A 2 -14.76 17.08 -11.22
CA THR A 2 -14.02 18.13 -11.92
C THR A 2 -12.56 17.74 -12.04
N ARG A 3 -12.14 17.56 -13.29
CA ARG A 3 -10.73 17.40 -13.67
C ARG A 3 -10.02 18.73 -13.41
N LYS A 4 -9.14 18.79 -12.44
CA LYS A 4 -8.14 19.86 -12.29
C LYS A 4 -6.80 19.32 -12.75
N GLU A 5 -6.32 19.83 -13.88
CA GLU A 5 -4.93 19.73 -14.25
C GLU A 5 -4.13 20.60 -13.28
N SER A 6 -3.35 19.96 -12.43
CA SER A 6 -2.41 20.64 -11.56
C SER A 6 -1.03 20.57 -12.20
N SER A 7 -0.53 21.72 -12.60
CA SER A 7 0.86 21.92 -12.97
C SER A 7 1.74 21.58 -11.78
N ALA A 8 2.58 20.56 -11.86
CA ALA A 8 3.63 20.50 -10.88
C ALA A 8 4.73 19.49 -11.10
N ALA A 9 5.89 19.98 -11.25
CA ALA A 9 7.17 19.29 -11.07
C ALA A 9 7.54 19.06 -9.59
N SER A 10 6.66 19.32 -8.60
CA SER A 10 7.02 19.31 -7.17
C SER A 10 6.42 18.17 -6.34
N ASP A 11 5.55 17.34 -6.89
CA ASP A 11 4.76 16.38 -6.10
C ASP A 11 5.00 14.89 -6.41
N VAL A 12 6.21 14.53 -6.79
CA VAL A 12 6.58 13.12 -7.08
C VAL A 12 6.44 12.21 -5.84
N TYR A 13 6.33 12.76 -4.64
CA TYR A 13 6.31 12.02 -3.37
C TYR A 13 4.92 11.79 -2.75
N LYS A 14 3.82 12.18 -3.41
CA LYS A 14 2.49 12.19 -2.78
C LYS A 14 1.47 11.22 -3.36
N ARG A 15 1.86 10.27 -4.20
CA ARG A 15 0.93 9.33 -4.84
C ARG A 15 0.84 8.04 -4.03
N GLN A 16 0.19 8.12 -2.87
CA GLN A 16 0.08 7.00 -1.96
C GLN A 16 -1.37 6.56 -1.80
N PHE A 17 -1.56 5.26 -1.72
CA PHE A 17 -2.84 4.65 -1.43
C PHE A 17 -2.74 3.83 -0.15
N ARG A 18 -3.83 3.78 0.59
CA ARG A 18 -3.98 2.85 1.70
C ARG A 18 -4.98 1.77 1.36
N TYR A 19 -4.74 0.61 1.89
CA TYR A 19 -5.64 -0.53 1.84
C TYR A 19 -6.25 -0.72 3.21
N CYS A 20 -7.58 -0.77 3.26
CA CYS A 20 -8.34 -0.97 4.48
C CYS A 20 -9.16 -2.24 4.38
N CYS A 21 -9.28 -2.99 5.46
CA CYS A 21 -10.29 -4.02 5.60
C CYS A 21 -11.17 -3.74 6.81
N THR A 22 -12.43 -4.09 6.71
CA THR A 22 -13.39 -4.00 7.82
C THR A 22 -13.53 -5.39 8.45
N ASN A 23 -13.32 -5.48 9.75
CA ASN A 23 -13.49 -6.73 10.48
C ASN A 23 -14.98 -7.03 10.73
N SER A 24 -15.27 -8.22 11.30
CA SER A 24 -16.64 -8.67 11.58
C SER A 24 -17.43 -7.81 12.58
N VAL A 25 -16.74 -6.95 13.33
CA VAL A 25 -17.37 -6.02 14.29
C VAL A 25 -17.46 -4.59 13.74
N GLY A 26 -17.16 -4.39 12.45
CA GLY A 26 -17.28 -3.10 11.77
C GLY A 26 -16.10 -2.14 11.98
N GLU A 27 -14.98 -2.60 12.52
CA GLU A 27 -13.78 -1.77 12.68
C GLU A 27 -12.89 -1.83 11.46
N ASN A 28 -12.39 -0.68 11.04
CA ASN A 28 -11.45 -0.57 9.93
C ASN A 28 -10.01 -0.77 10.39
N SER A 29 -9.30 -1.64 9.72
CA SER A 29 -7.87 -1.89 9.90
C SER A 29 -7.10 -1.53 8.65
N ILE A 30 -5.93 -0.92 8.81
CA ILE A 30 -5.03 -0.64 7.71
C ILE A 30 -4.16 -1.87 7.45
N VAL A 31 -4.30 -2.46 6.27
CA VAL A 31 -3.58 -3.67 5.90
C VAL A 31 -2.36 -3.40 5.02
N GLY A 32 -2.30 -2.24 4.38
CA GLY A 32 -1.17 -1.88 3.53
C GLY A 32 -1.18 -0.43 3.08
N TYR A 33 -0.05 -0.03 2.53
CA TYR A 33 0.14 1.21 1.77
C TYR A 33 0.85 0.87 0.46
N THR A 34 0.49 1.55 -0.62
CA THR A 34 1.28 1.58 -1.86
C THR A 34 2.00 2.90 -1.98
N PHE A 35 3.14 2.83 -2.63
CA PHE A 35 4.03 3.97 -2.86
C PHE A 35 4.07 4.31 -4.35
N ASP A 36 4.78 5.37 -4.71
CA ASP A 36 4.95 5.79 -6.09
C ASP A 36 5.43 4.66 -7.01
N HIS A 37 4.96 4.70 -8.24
CA HIS A 37 5.32 3.75 -9.30
C HIS A 37 4.94 2.29 -9.01
N SER A 38 4.01 2.06 -8.08
CA SER A 38 3.51 0.72 -7.74
C SER A 38 2.16 0.45 -8.38
N PHE A 39 1.85 -0.82 -8.57
CA PHE A 39 0.50 -1.24 -8.93
C PHE A 39 -0.44 -1.05 -7.75
N VAL A 40 -1.63 -0.53 -8.04
CA VAL A 40 -2.69 -0.30 -7.05
C VAL A 40 -3.88 -1.18 -7.41
N GLY A 41 -4.22 -2.11 -6.55
CA GLY A 41 -5.35 -3.02 -6.78
C GLY A 41 -5.35 -4.19 -5.80
N ASN A 42 -6.49 -4.84 -5.67
CA ASN A 42 -6.58 -6.15 -5.02
C ASN A 42 -6.33 -7.22 -6.10
N TYR A 43 -5.08 -7.61 -6.26
CA TYR A 43 -4.67 -8.53 -7.33
C TYR A 43 -5.43 -9.87 -7.33
N PRO A 44 -5.65 -10.55 -6.19
CA PRO A 44 -6.49 -11.76 -6.17
C PRO A 44 -7.92 -11.51 -6.66
N ALA A 45 -8.60 -10.48 -6.18
CA ALA A 45 -9.95 -10.16 -6.61
C ALA A 45 -10.00 -9.77 -8.11
N PHE A 46 -8.99 -9.05 -8.59
CA PHE A 46 -8.85 -8.71 -10.00
C PHE A 46 -8.70 -9.97 -10.88
N GLN A 47 -7.84 -10.91 -10.50
CA GLN A 47 -7.62 -12.15 -11.25
C GLN A 47 -8.83 -13.10 -11.22
N LEU A 48 -9.50 -13.18 -10.06
CA LEU A 48 -10.66 -14.05 -9.88
C LEU A 48 -11.96 -13.40 -10.37
N GLN A 49 -11.92 -12.14 -10.79
CA GLN A 49 -13.11 -11.35 -11.17
C GLN A 49 -14.17 -11.34 -10.05
N ASP A 50 -13.72 -11.27 -8.81
CA ASP A 50 -14.56 -11.30 -7.61
C ASP A 50 -14.54 -9.95 -6.89
N LYS A 51 -15.41 -9.80 -5.90
CA LYS A 51 -15.47 -8.60 -5.06
C LYS A 51 -14.20 -8.46 -4.23
N SER A 52 -13.67 -7.24 -4.18
CA SER A 52 -12.57 -6.93 -3.30
C SER A 52 -13.01 -7.00 -1.83
N ASN A 53 -12.21 -7.65 -1.00
CA ASN A 53 -12.35 -7.67 0.45
C ASN A 53 -11.54 -6.56 1.14
N VAL A 54 -10.94 -5.68 0.36
CA VAL A 54 -10.25 -4.48 0.84
C VAL A 54 -10.74 -3.25 0.09
N ASP A 55 -10.85 -2.14 0.80
CA ASP A 55 -11.07 -0.82 0.24
C ASP A 55 -9.73 -0.16 -0.06
N ILE A 56 -9.66 0.52 -1.21
CA ILE A 56 -8.45 1.23 -1.64
C ILE A 56 -8.77 2.71 -1.66
N GLN A 57 -7.99 3.50 -0.94
CA GLN A 57 -8.22 4.93 -0.81
C GLN A 57 -6.94 5.72 -1.09
N ALA A 58 -7.03 6.71 -1.97
CA ALA A 58 -5.97 7.68 -2.20
C ALA A 58 -5.80 8.58 -0.96
N LEU A 59 -4.56 8.82 -0.55
CA LEU A 59 -4.22 9.70 0.58
C LEU A 59 -4.08 11.17 0.17
N CYS A 60 -3.98 11.43 -1.14
CA CYS A 60 -3.90 12.76 -1.72
C CYS A 60 -4.46 12.75 -3.14
N ASP A 61 -4.60 13.92 -3.74
CA ASP A 61 -4.95 14.03 -5.16
C ASP A 61 -3.87 13.36 -6.01
N CYS A 62 -4.30 12.44 -6.89
CA CYS A 62 -3.40 11.69 -7.76
C CYS A 62 -4.06 11.38 -9.11
N SER A 63 -3.22 11.09 -10.09
CA SER A 63 -3.66 10.56 -11.39
C SER A 63 -3.23 9.10 -11.50
N VAL A 64 -4.13 8.23 -11.94
CA VAL A 64 -3.87 6.81 -12.10
C VAL A 64 -4.24 6.36 -13.52
N TYR A 65 -3.49 5.40 -14.04
CA TYR A 65 -3.89 4.64 -15.21
C TYR A 65 -4.68 3.43 -14.73
N VAL A 66 -5.86 3.25 -15.28
CA VAL A 66 -6.73 2.11 -14.96
C VAL A 66 -6.69 1.11 -16.10
N ILE A 67 -6.44 -0.13 -15.78
CA ILE A 67 -6.52 -1.26 -16.71
C ILE A 67 -7.55 -2.25 -16.18
N ASN A 68 -8.46 -2.72 -17.03
CA ASN A 68 -9.40 -3.77 -16.68
C ASN A 68 -8.81 -5.16 -16.98
N TYR A 69 -9.49 -6.20 -16.49
CA TYR A 69 -9.03 -7.58 -16.63
C TYR A 69 -8.83 -7.98 -18.10
N GLN A 70 -9.79 -7.66 -18.99
CA GLN A 70 -9.69 -8.04 -20.39
C GLN A 70 -8.50 -7.37 -21.08
N GLN A 71 -8.30 -6.08 -20.84
CA GLN A 71 -7.13 -5.36 -21.38
C GLN A 71 -5.81 -5.97 -20.91
N MET A 72 -5.76 -6.40 -19.64
CA MET A 72 -4.55 -7.05 -19.09
C MET A 72 -4.35 -8.45 -19.69
N ALA A 73 -5.41 -9.23 -19.84
CA ALA A 73 -5.37 -10.54 -20.48
C ALA A 73 -4.91 -10.43 -21.93
N ASP A 74 -5.53 -9.54 -22.72
CA ASP A 74 -5.15 -9.30 -24.12
C ASP A 74 -3.69 -8.87 -24.24
N PHE A 75 -3.22 -8.03 -23.32
CA PHE A 75 -1.82 -7.62 -23.27
C PHE A 75 -0.88 -8.80 -23.03
N TYR A 76 -1.21 -9.70 -22.09
CA TYR A 76 -0.40 -10.88 -21.81
C TYR A 76 -0.39 -11.88 -22.97
N ASP A 77 -1.51 -11.99 -23.69
CA ASP A 77 -1.63 -12.91 -24.83
C ASP A 77 -0.94 -12.41 -26.11
N THR A 78 -0.44 -11.17 -26.11
CA THR A 78 0.21 -10.59 -27.29
C THR A 78 1.51 -11.32 -27.67
N ASN A 79 2.35 -11.65 -26.69
CA ASN A 79 3.63 -12.35 -26.91
C ASN A 79 4.26 -12.82 -25.58
N ASP A 80 5.30 -13.67 -25.70
CA ASP A 80 6.03 -14.23 -24.56
C ASP A 80 6.68 -13.17 -23.65
N ALA A 81 7.09 -12.03 -24.19
CA ALA A 81 7.70 -10.97 -23.39
C ALA A 81 6.68 -10.34 -22.44
N HIS A 82 5.44 -10.16 -22.89
CA HIS A 82 4.34 -9.65 -22.06
C HIS A 82 3.91 -10.66 -21.00
N GLN A 83 3.89 -11.96 -21.32
CA GLN A 83 3.66 -13.01 -20.32
C GLN A 83 4.75 -13.04 -19.25
N LYS A 84 6.02 -12.91 -19.64
CA LYS A 84 7.14 -12.79 -18.70
C LYS A 84 7.02 -11.56 -17.80
N LEU A 85 6.55 -10.43 -18.35
CA LEU A 85 6.28 -9.22 -17.58
C LEU A 85 5.16 -9.48 -16.54
N GLY A 86 4.05 -10.09 -16.97
CA GLY A 86 2.94 -10.45 -16.09
C GLY A 86 3.38 -11.35 -14.93
N ARG A 87 4.19 -12.36 -15.22
CA ARG A 87 4.76 -13.22 -14.18
C ARG A 87 5.62 -12.44 -13.19
N ARG A 88 6.49 -11.54 -13.68
CA ARG A 88 7.34 -10.71 -12.80
C ARG A 88 6.52 -9.78 -11.93
N ILE A 89 5.43 -9.20 -12.45
CA ILE A 89 4.50 -8.40 -11.66
C ILE A 89 3.90 -9.23 -10.52
N ALA A 90 3.39 -10.42 -10.84
CA ALA A 90 2.82 -11.32 -9.84
C ALA A 90 3.85 -11.78 -8.80
N GLU A 91 5.07 -12.10 -9.21
CA GLU A 91 6.19 -12.46 -8.33
C GLU A 91 6.53 -11.30 -7.38
N THR A 92 6.58 -10.05 -7.87
CA THR A 92 6.84 -8.87 -7.06
C THR A 92 5.75 -8.65 -6.01
N LEU A 93 4.48 -8.73 -6.41
CA LEU A 93 3.34 -8.59 -5.50
C LEU A 93 3.33 -9.69 -4.42
N LEU A 94 3.63 -10.93 -4.82
CA LEU A 94 3.75 -12.06 -3.89
C LEU A 94 4.88 -11.81 -2.88
N TRP A 95 6.05 -11.35 -3.37
CA TRP A 95 7.19 -11.05 -2.53
C TRP A 95 6.85 -9.95 -1.50
N GLU A 96 6.21 -8.87 -1.90
CA GLU A 96 5.81 -7.78 -0.99
C GLU A 96 4.87 -8.26 0.11
N VAL A 97 3.89 -9.09 -0.23
CA VAL A 97 2.95 -9.67 0.75
C VAL A 97 3.68 -10.63 1.69
N TYR A 98 4.56 -11.48 1.15
CA TYR A 98 5.34 -12.44 1.94
C TYR A 98 6.30 -11.73 2.90
N ASP A 99 7.05 -10.75 2.42
CA ASP A 99 7.97 -9.94 3.22
C ASP A 99 7.21 -9.23 4.35
N ARG A 100 6.07 -8.62 4.04
CA ARG A 100 5.18 -8.02 5.04
C ARG A 100 4.73 -9.03 6.09
N MET A 101 4.33 -10.22 5.67
CA MET A 101 3.93 -11.29 6.58
C MET A 101 5.09 -11.69 7.51
N ILE A 102 6.26 -11.94 6.95
CA ILE A 102 7.45 -12.31 7.74
C ILE A 102 7.81 -11.20 8.73
N SER A 103 7.79 -9.92 8.31
CA SER A 103 8.12 -8.81 9.20
C SER A 103 7.20 -8.73 10.43
N MET A 104 5.94 -9.13 10.30
CA MET A 104 5.01 -9.19 11.44
C MET A 104 5.40 -10.23 12.50
N TYR A 105 6.06 -11.30 12.11
CA TYR A 105 6.49 -12.37 13.02
C TYR A 105 7.93 -12.22 13.51
N SER A 106 8.82 -11.65 12.68
CA SER A 106 10.26 -11.61 12.96
C SER A 106 10.74 -10.32 13.58
N LEU A 107 10.05 -9.19 13.33
CA LEU A 107 10.49 -7.88 13.79
C LEU A 107 9.70 -7.40 15.00
N THR A 108 10.40 -6.70 15.87
CA THR A 108 9.79 -5.97 16.97
C THR A 108 8.94 -4.79 16.46
N PRO A 109 8.00 -4.28 17.24
CA PRO A 109 7.24 -3.08 16.88
C PRO A 109 8.11 -1.85 16.57
N GLU A 110 9.26 -1.68 17.26
CA GLU A 110 10.21 -0.59 17.01
C GLU A 110 10.87 -0.74 15.63
N GLU A 111 11.32 -1.95 15.29
CA GLU A 111 11.93 -2.24 13.98
C GLU A 111 10.92 -2.03 12.84
N ARG A 112 9.69 -2.54 12.96
CA ARG A 112 8.64 -2.29 11.96
C ARG A 112 8.33 -0.81 11.79
N TYR A 113 8.35 -0.04 12.88
CA TYR A 113 8.20 1.42 12.81
C TYR A 113 9.35 2.07 12.04
N LEU A 114 10.59 1.67 12.32
CA LEU A 114 11.77 2.20 11.63
C LEU A 114 11.77 1.85 10.14
N GLU A 115 11.39 0.63 9.77
CA GLU A 115 11.27 0.22 8.37
C GLU A 115 10.32 1.13 7.58
N ILE A 116 9.12 1.36 8.10
CA ILE A 116 8.14 2.19 7.37
C ILE A 116 8.57 3.65 7.28
N ILE A 117 9.21 4.20 8.31
CA ILE A 117 9.71 5.58 8.30
C ILE A 117 10.88 5.73 7.34
N ASN A 118 11.79 4.76 7.29
CA ASN A 118 12.91 4.77 6.36
C ASN A 118 12.44 4.61 4.90
N ARG A 119 11.42 3.77 4.67
CA ARG A 119 10.84 3.56 3.35
C ARG A 119 10.05 4.78 2.85
N CYS A 120 9.33 5.45 3.74
CA CYS A 120 8.51 6.60 3.39
C CYS A 120 8.42 7.61 4.55
N PRO A 121 9.42 8.52 4.68
CA PRO A 121 9.44 9.53 5.75
C PRO A 121 8.21 10.45 5.72
N ASP A 122 7.69 10.76 4.54
CA ASP A 122 6.55 11.65 4.37
C ASP A 122 5.20 11.02 4.70
N LEU A 123 5.13 9.70 4.85
CA LEU A 123 3.89 9.00 5.23
C LEU A 123 3.29 9.56 6.52
N LEU A 124 4.13 9.92 7.48
CA LEU A 124 3.71 10.52 8.76
C LEU A 124 2.97 11.85 8.63
N LYS A 125 3.13 12.55 7.50
CA LYS A 125 2.40 13.80 7.21
C LYS A 125 1.01 13.55 6.64
N LEU A 126 0.77 12.34 6.12
CA LEU A 126 -0.44 11.97 5.39
C LEU A 126 -1.41 11.11 6.20
N ILE A 127 -0.92 10.47 7.26
CA ILE A 127 -1.71 9.54 8.06
C ILE A 127 -1.70 9.91 9.54
N THR A 128 -2.76 9.49 10.24
CA THR A 128 -2.86 9.67 11.68
C THR A 128 -2.02 8.62 12.43
N LEU A 129 -1.69 8.93 13.70
CA LEU A 129 -1.03 7.94 14.58
C LEU A 129 -1.87 6.68 14.80
N LYS A 130 -3.20 6.82 14.80
CA LYS A 130 -4.12 5.68 14.93
C LYS A 130 -4.01 4.75 13.72
N GLU A 131 -3.95 5.30 12.52
CA GLU A 131 -3.78 4.53 11.28
C GLU A 131 -2.42 3.84 11.24
N LEU A 132 -1.34 4.56 11.60
CA LEU A 132 -0.01 3.96 11.67
C LEU A 132 0.06 2.84 12.72
N ALA A 133 -0.54 3.02 13.89
CA ALA A 133 -0.62 1.99 14.92
C ALA A 133 -1.39 0.76 14.43
N SER A 134 -2.51 0.97 13.73
CA SER A 134 -3.29 -0.10 13.09
C SER A 134 -2.43 -0.88 12.08
N TYR A 135 -1.72 -0.17 11.19
CA TYR A 135 -0.82 -0.79 10.22
C TYR A 135 0.31 -1.60 10.88
N LEU A 136 0.87 -1.09 11.98
CA LEU A 136 1.95 -1.76 12.72
C LEU A 136 1.44 -2.87 13.66
N LEU A 137 0.11 -3.07 13.74
CA LEU A 137 -0.54 -4.04 14.63
C LEU A 137 -0.16 -3.83 16.10
N ILE A 138 -0.16 -2.56 16.54
CA ILE A 138 0.11 -2.15 17.93
C ILE A 138 -0.92 -1.14 18.41
N ARG A 139 -0.96 -0.94 19.72
CA ARG A 139 -1.79 0.11 20.33
C ARG A 139 -1.17 1.51 20.10
N PRO A 140 -1.99 2.57 19.93
CA PRO A 140 -1.50 3.94 19.76
C PRO A 140 -0.55 4.40 20.88
N GLU A 141 -0.77 3.95 22.12
CA GLU A 141 0.07 4.28 23.27
C GLU A 141 1.48 3.66 23.12
N THR A 142 1.54 2.44 22.60
CA THR A 142 2.81 1.77 22.30
C THR A 142 3.58 2.52 21.21
N LEU A 143 2.90 2.93 20.14
CA LEU A 143 3.49 3.73 19.08
C LEU A 143 4.02 5.08 19.62
N SER A 144 3.27 5.75 20.47
CA SER A 144 3.71 7.01 21.10
C SER A 144 4.99 6.84 21.92
N ARG A 145 5.17 5.70 22.61
CA ARG A 145 6.40 5.39 23.35
C ARG A 145 7.57 5.13 22.42
N ILE A 146 7.35 4.35 21.35
CA ILE A 146 8.38 4.06 20.33
C ILE A 146 8.88 5.37 19.72
N ARG A 147 7.98 6.24 19.30
CA ARG A 147 8.34 7.53 18.68
C ARG A 147 9.19 8.40 19.59
N ARG A 148 8.83 8.52 20.89
CA ARG A 148 9.65 9.28 21.85
C ARG A 148 11.05 8.70 21.98
N LYS A 149 11.19 7.39 22.05
CA LYS A 149 12.48 6.70 22.16
C LYS A 149 13.35 6.90 20.91
N VAL A 150 12.76 6.87 19.72
CA VAL A 150 13.50 7.05 18.44
C VAL A 150 13.96 8.48 18.24
N VAL A 151 13.18 9.49 18.68
CA VAL A 151 13.57 10.91 18.57
C VAL A 151 14.68 11.29 19.56
N GLN A 152 14.87 10.55 20.64
CA GLN A 152 15.89 10.80 21.67
C GLN A 152 17.23 10.13 21.36
N LYS A 153 17.31 9.33 20.30
CA LYS A 153 18.56 8.73 19.78
C LYS A 153 19.14 9.56 18.65
#